data_c2890923f3f2a65e09c8e11182c436f9
#
_entry.id   c2890923f3f2a65e09c8e11182c436f9
#
_cell.length_a   1.000
_cell.length_b   1.000
_cell.length_c   1.000
_cell.angle_alpha   90.00
_cell.angle_beta   90.00
_cell.angle_gamma   90.00
#
_symmetry.space_group_name_H-M   'P 1'
#
loop_
_entity.id
_entity.type
_entity.pdbx_description
1 polymer ?
#
loop_
_entity_poly.entity_id
_entity_poly.type
_entity_poly.pdbx_seq_one_letter_code
_entity_poly.pdbx_strand_id
1 'polypeptide(L)'
;MIFCVFSALARADADPAPPTFPGSPAGPPEVARWWAAFSPLTVHFSSDSDHKPVVLVGLQRENPEGILWGGAVFTNSFGQPSGYVFGGQRIYRWSRWEPLYAEWTAGLLYGYKGEYKHKVPFNYNGFSPGVTVGIGWRYSPTLAGQVNLLGTSGLMFLLTYELP
;
A
#
# COMPACT_ATOMS: atom_id res chain seq x y z
N MET A 1 5.73 28.69 59.89
CA MET A 1 6.42 28.72 58.57
C MET A 1 5.65 27.75 57.66
N ILE A 2 4.71 28.30 56.89
CA ILE A 2 3.76 27.52 56.09
C ILE A 2 4.27 27.58 54.64
N PHE A 3 4.68 26.42 54.07
CA PHE A 3 5.05 26.30 52.69
C PHE A 3 3.79 26.08 51.86
N CYS A 4 3.36 27.08 51.08
CA CYS A 4 2.38 26.93 50.01
C CYS A 4 3.08 26.35 48.81
N VAL A 5 2.77 25.09 48.45
CA VAL A 5 3.15 24.47 47.18
C VAL A 5 2.09 24.87 46.14
N PHE A 6 2.46 25.78 45.25
CA PHE A 6 1.67 26.07 44.03
C PHE A 6 1.86 24.93 43.05
N SER A 7 0.86 24.05 42.96
CA SER A 7 0.71 23.11 41.83
C SER A 7 0.20 23.88 40.61
N ALA A 8 1.09 24.21 39.69
CA ALA A 8 0.73 24.67 38.38
C ALA A 8 0.21 23.44 37.58
N LEU A 9 -1.12 23.34 37.47
CA LEU A 9 -1.75 22.47 36.48
C LEU A 9 -1.42 23.01 35.09
N ALA A 10 -0.45 22.38 34.43
CA ALA A 10 -0.23 22.56 33.01
C ALA A 10 -1.53 22.09 32.30
N ARG A 11 -2.29 23.03 31.78
CA ARG A 11 -3.37 22.74 30.82
C ARG A 11 -2.65 22.19 29.58
N ALA A 12 -2.78 20.90 29.35
CA ALA A 12 -2.47 20.34 28.05
C ALA A 12 -3.45 20.98 27.06
N ASP A 13 -2.98 21.89 26.23
CA ASP A 13 -3.73 22.37 25.09
C ASP A 13 -4.11 21.13 24.27
N ALA A 14 -5.42 20.88 24.16
CA ALA A 14 -5.90 19.79 23.35
C ALA A 14 -5.45 20.05 21.90
N ASP A 15 -4.68 19.13 21.35
CA ASP A 15 -4.30 19.18 19.95
C ASP A 15 -5.54 19.42 19.10
N PRO A 16 -5.52 20.36 18.14
CA PRO A 16 -6.68 20.62 17.30
C PRO A 16 -7.15 19.32 16.65
N ALA A 17 -8.46 19.10 16.71
CA ALA A 17 -9.07 17.91 16.10
C ALA A 17 -8.62 17.79 14.64
N PRO A 18 -8.28 16.58 14.18
CA PRO A 18 -7.84 16.38 12.81
C PRO A 18 -8.94 16.83 11.84
N PRO A 19 -8.55 17.33 10.64
CA PRO A 19 -9.52 17.73 9.64
C PRO A 19 -10.36 16.51 9.21
N THR A 20 -11.68 16.63 9.35
CA THR A 20 -12.62 15.62 8.86
C THR A 20 -12.92 15.91 7.39
N PHE A 21 -12.73 14.90 6.55
CA PHE A 21 -13.10 14.98 5.14
C PHE A 21 -14.48 14.33 4.96
N PRO A 22 -15.51 15.09 4.53
CA PRO A 22 -16.86 14.56 4.35
C PRO A 22 -16.85 13.34 3.41
N GLY A 23 -17.42 12.22 3.88
CA GLY A 23 -17.54 10.99 3.09
C GLY A 23 -16.33 10.05 3.10
N SER A 24 -15.24 10.40 3.77
CA SER A 24 -14.11 9.49 3.94
C SER A 24 -14.33 8.57 5.14
N PRO A 25 -14.36 7.24 4.95
CA PRO A 25 -14.51 6.32 6.08
C PRO A 25 -13.23 6.27 6.91
N ALA A 26 -13.38 6.45 8.21
CA ALA A 26 -12.31 6.29 9.17
C ALA A 26 -12.18 4.81 9.56
N GLY A 27 -11.03 4.22 9.30
CA GLY A 27 -10.67 2.92 9.84
C GLY A 27 -10.96 1.72 8.92
N PRO A 28 -10.74 0.50 9.42
CA PRO A 28 -10.94 -0.73 8.68
C PRO A 28 -12.42 -0.98 8.37
N PRO A 29 -12.73 -1.83 7.37
CA PRO A 29 -14.10 -2.20 7.07
C PRO A 29 -14.73 -2.99 8.24
N GLU A 30 -16.03 -2.84 8.44
CA GLU A 30 -16.77 -3.62 9.46
C GLU A 30 -16.93 -5.09 9.07
N VAL A 31 -16.93 -5.38 7.78
CA VAL A 31 -16.99 -6.73 7.19
C VAL A 31 -15.89 -6.89 6.16
N ALA A 32 -15.50 -8.13 5.88
CA ALA A 32 -14.49 -8.40 4.87
C ALA A 32 -14.95 -7.98 3.48
N ARG A 33 -14.10 -7.25 2.75
CA ARG A 33 -14.40 -6.62 1.45
C ARG A 33 -13.42 -7.04 0.38
N TRP A 34 -13.90 -7.02 -0.86
CA TRP A 34 -13.07 -7.22 -2.04
C TRP A 34 -12.72 -5.89 -2.68
N TRP A 35 -11.45 -5.75 -3.06
CA TRP A 35 -10.93 -4.58 -3.75
C TRP A 35 -10.31 -4.99 -5.07
N ALA A 36 -10.77 -4.39 -6.17
CA ALA A 36 -10.05 -4.40 -7.43
C ALA A 36 -8.91 -3.37 -7.35
N ALA A 37 -7.74 -3.72 -7.88
CA ALA A 37 -6.58 -2.83 -7.95
C ALA A 37 -6.15 -2.64 -9.40
N PHE A 38 -5.80 -1.42 -9.76
CA PHE A 38 -5.29 -1.07 -11.07
C PHE A 38 -4.10 -0.11 -10.90
N SER A 39 -2.97 -0.43 -11.55
CA SER A 39 -1.83 0.48 -11.63
C SER A 39 -1.55 0.85 -13.08
N PRO A 40 -1.78 2.11 -13.45
CA PRO A 40 -1.44 2.62 -14.77
C PRO A 40 0.02 3.05 -14.90
N LEU A 41 0.71 3.26 -13.77
CA LEU A 41 2.01 3.91 -13.73
C LEU A 41 2.94 3.31 -12.68
N THR A 42 4.15 2.97 -13.12
CA THR A 42 5.28 2.65 -12.25
C THR A 42 6.47 3.51 -12.69
N VAL A 43 7.06 4.21 -11.73
CA VAL A 43 8.27 5.03 -11.94
C VAL A 43 9.45 4.26 -11.37
N HIS A 44 10.43 3.96 -12.21
CA HIS A 44 11.66 3.27 -11.81
C HIS A 44 12.72 4.27 -11.37
N PHE A 45 13.53 3.90 -10.37
CA PHE A 45 14.62 4.74 -9.89
C PHE A 45 15.88 4.64 -10.80
N SER A 46 16.00 3.58 -11.57
CA SER A 46 17.08 3.40 -12.55
C SER A 46 16.63 3.82 -13.94
N SER A 47 17.50 4.54 -14.65
CA SER A 47 17.30 4.92 -16.06
C SER A 47 17.80 3.80 -16.99
N ASP A 48 17.13 2.66 -16.97
CA ASP A 48 17.41 1.57 -17.91
C ASP A 48 16.57 1.79 -19.18
N SER A 49 17.21 1.87 -20.35
CA SER A 49 16.52 2.09 -21.64
C SER A 49 15.56 0.97 -22.01
N ASP A 50 15.72 -0.21 -21.41
CA ASP A 50 14.89 -1.39 -21.69
C ASP A 50 13.58 -1.40 -20.88
N HIS A 51 13.38 -0.42 -19.97
CA HIS A 51 12.17 -0.33 -19.18
C HIS A 51 10.94 0.00 -20.05
N LYS A 52 9.94 -0.87 -19.95
CA LYS A 52 8.61 -0.72 -20.58
C LYS A 52 7.60 -0.29 -19.55
N PRO A 53 6.49 0.35 -19.97
CA PRO A 53 5.38 0.65 -19.06
C PRO A 53 4.87 -0.62 -18.37
N VAL A 54 4.68 -0.53 -17.06
CA VAL A 54 4.10 -1.58 -16.24
C VAL A 54 2.63 -1.27 -16.04
N VAL A 55 1.75 -2.19 -16.44
CA VAL A 55 0.31 -2.12 -16.16
C VAL A 55 -0.04 -3.32 -15.30
N LEU A 56 -0.72 -3.07 -14.18
CA LEU A 56 -1.13 -4.09 -13.22
C LEU A 56 -2.64 -4.07 -13.02
N VAL A 57 -3.21 -5.27 -12.97
CA VAL A 57 -4.59 -5.52 -12.49
C VAL A 57 -4.52 -6.54 -11.37
N GLY A 58 -5.21 -6.27 -10.27
CA GLY A 58 -5.20 -7.12 -9.09
C GLY A 58 -6.55 -7.22 -8.42
N LEU A 59 -6.65 -8.20 -7.54
CA LEU A 59 -7.78 -8.42 -6.65
C LEU A 59 -7.25 -8.75 -5.27
N GLN A 60 -7.78 -8.09 -4.25
CA GLN A 60 -7.41 -8.33 -2.86
C GLN A 60 -8.63 -8.34 -1.95
N ARG A 61 -8.57 -9.16 -0.92
CA ARG A 61 -9.56 -9.20 0.15
C ARG A 61 -8.97 -8.58 1.41
N GLU A 62 -9.74 -7.71 2.05
CA GLU A 62 -9.43 -7.08 3.31
C GLU A 62 -10.45 -7.51 4.36
N ASN A 63 -9.98 -7.95 5.53
CA ASN A 63 -10.83 -8.28 6.66
C ASN A 63 -10.96 -7.08 7.64
N PRO A 64 -11.85 -7.19 8.67
CA PRO A 64 -12.02 -6.13 9.66
C PRO A 64 -10.76 -5.75 10.45
N GLU A 65 -9.80 -6.64 10.57
CA GLU A 65 -8.51 -6.39 11.24
C GLU A 65 -7.49 -5.72 10.32
N GLY A 66 -7.88 -5.42 9.06
CA GLY A 66 -7.01 -4.85 8.04
C GLY A 66 -6.04 -5.86 7.42
N ILE A 67 -6.21 -7.16 7.67
CA ILE A 67 -5.38 -8.19 7.04
C ILE A 67 -5.82 -8.36 5.59
N LEU A 68 -4.81 -8.39 4.71
CA LEU A 68 -4.97 -8.49 3.27
C LEU A 68 -4.46 -9.83 2.76
N TRP A 69 -5.10 -10.33 1.72
CA TRP A 69 -4.53 -11.33 0.84
C TRP A 69 -5.09 -11.15 -0.57
N GLY A 70 -4.32 -11.51 -1.56
CA GLY A 70 -4.74 -11.29 -2.93
C GLY A 70 -3.72 -11.72 -3.96
N GLY A 71 -3.97 -11.29 -5.18
CA GLY A 71 -3.07 -11.49 -6.31
C GLY A 71 -3.22 -10.42 -7.37
N ALA A 72 -2.19 -10.28 -8.17
CA ALA A 72 -2.15 -9.37 -9.30
C ALA A 72 -1.45 -10.02 -10.48
N VAL A 73 -1.86 -9.64 -11.68
CA VAL A 73 -1.19 -9.93 -12.94
C VAL A 73 -0.74 -8.62 -13.59
N PHE A 74 0.42 -8.64 -14.19
CA PHE A 74 1.00 -7.44 -14.79
C PHE A 74 2.03 -7.78 -15.87
N THR A 75 2.39 -6.80 -16.67
CA THR A 75 3.60 -6.84 -17.47
C THR A 75 4.73 -6.23 -16.66
N ASN A 76 5.83 -6.95 -16.43
CA ASN A 76 6.97 -6.36 -15.73
C ASN A 76 7.69 -5.31 -16.59
N SER A 77 8.63 -4.60 -16.00
CA SER A 77 9.39 -3.53 -16.68
C SER A 77 10.20 -3.97 -17.89
N PHE A 78 10.31 -5.26 -18.16
CA PHE A 78 10.94 -5.84 -19.36
C PHE A 78 9.92 -6.42 -20.34
N GLY A 79 8.61 -6.19 -20.10
CA GLY A 79 7.52 -6.62 -20.96
C GLY A 79 7.14 -8.10 -20.81
N GLN A 80 7.61 -8.79 -19.78
CA GLN A 80 7.23 -10.19 -19.54
C GLN A 80 5.94 -10.27 -18.72
N PRO A 81 5.01 -11.21 -19.05
CA PRO A 81 3.89 -11.51 -18.21
C PRO A 81 4.35 -11.97 -16.83
N SER A 82 3.79 -11.38 -15.80
CA SER A 82 4.18 -11.58 -14.41
C SER A 82 2.95 -11.67 -13.51
N GLY A 83 3.12 -12.29 -12.35
CA GLY A 83 2.09 -12.40 -11.34
C GLY A 83 2.66 -12.23 -9.93
N TYR A 84 1.84 -11.79 -9.01
CA TYR A 84 2.16 -11.64 -7.60
C TYR A 84 1.00 -12.14 -6.75
N VAL A 85 1.28 -13.07 -5.85
CA VAL A 85 0.34 -13.52 -4.82
C VAL A 85 0.89 -13.10 -3.46
N PHE A 86 0.05 -12.56 -2.59
CA PHE A 86 0.52 -11.90 -1.39
C PHE A 86 -0.46 -12.01 -0.23
N GLY A 87 0.09 -11.85 0.98
CA GLY A 87 -0.59 -11.46 2.19
C GLY A 87 0.01 -10.17 2.74
N GLY A 88 -0.71 -9.48 3.60
CA GLY A 88 -0.24 -8.24 4.17
C GLY A 88 -1.20 -7.62 5.17
N GLN A 89 -1.00 -6.36 5.44
CA GLN A 89 -1.86 -5.63 6.36
C GLN A 89 -1.98 -4.17 5.94
N ARG A 90 -3.19 -3.64 6.03
CA ARG A 90 -3.49 -2.22 5.96
C ARG A 90 -3.65 -1.67 7.36
N ILE A 91 -2.90 -0.64 7.68
CA ILE A 91 -2.83 -0.02 9.00
C ILE A 91 -3.54 1.31 8.92
N TYR A 92 -4.63 1.41 9.66
CA TYR A 92 -5.44 2.62 9.79
C TYR A 92 -5.05 3.39 11.05
N ARG A 93 -5.43 4.67 11.12
CA ARG A 93 -5.28 5.51 12.33
C ARG A 93 -3.84 5.63 12.85
N TRP A 94 -2.86 5.39 11.97
CA TRP A 94 -1.45 5.63 12.31
C TRP A 94 -1.08 7.12 12.23
N SER A 95 -1.94 7.92 11.63
CA SER A 95 -1.83 9.37 11.54
C SER A 95 -3.13 10.02 12.05
N ARG A 96 -3.09 11.33 12.26
CA ARG A 96 -4.27 12.11 12.60
C ARG A 96 -5.21 12.38 11.40
N TRP A 97 -4.84 11.95 10.21
CA TRP A 97 -5.65 12.12 9.00
C TRP A 97 -6.39 10.81 8.73
N GLU A 98 -7.69 10.81 8.99
CA GLU A 98 -8.55 9.61 8.91
C GLU A 98 -8.54 8.89 7.55
N PRO A 99 -8.50 9.59 6.39
CA PRO A 99 -8.45 8.93 5.09
C PRO A 99 -7.11 8.25 4.79
N LEU A 100 -6.06 8.58 5.55
CA LEU A 100 -4.71 8.09 5.31
C LEU A 100 -4.53 6.71 5.94
N TYR A 101 -3.99 5.77 5.17
CA TYR A 101 -3.58 4.45 5.65
C TYR A 101 -2.18 4.08 5.16
N ALA A 102 -1.50 3.24 5.92
CA ALA A 102 -0.30 2.56 5.46
C ALA A 102 -0.66 1.11 5.08
N GLU A 103 0.09 0.54 4.13
CA GLU A 103 -0.10 -0.85 3.71
C GLU A 103 1.26 -1.49 3.46
N TRP A 104 1.39 -2.74 3.84
CA TRP A 104 2.50 -3.57 3.41
C TRP A 104 1.98 -4.90 2.90
N THR A 105 2.66 -5.45 1.91
CA THR A 105 2.40 -6.81 1.42
C THR A 105 3.72 -7.57 1.26
N ALA A 106 3.64 -8.88 1.48
CA ALA A 106 4.73 -9.81 1.24
C ALA A 106 4.18 -11.07 0.55
N GLY A 107 4.92 -11.63 -0.39
CA GLY A 107 4.42 -12.75 -1.14
C GLY A 107 5.40 -13.30 -2.17
N LEU A 108 4.85 -14.03 -3.11
CA LEU A 108 5.60 -14.68 -4.18
C LEU A 108 5.32 -13.98 -5.52
N LEU A 109 6.39 -13.47 -6.11
CA LEU A 109 6.42 -12.88 -7.43
C LEU A 109 6.85 -13.95 -8.46
N TYR A 110 6.20 -13.97 -9.61
CA TYR A 110 6.59 -14.81 -10.74
C TYR A 110 6.69 -13.97 -12.00
N GLY A 111 7.75 -14.18 -12.82
CA GLY A 111 7.81 -13.50 -14.12
C GLY A 111 9.22 -13.27 -14.65
N TYR A 112 10.15 -12.79 -13.90
CA TYR A 112 11.49 -12.41 -14.36
C TYR A 112 12.33 -13.62 -14.81
N LYS A 113 12.32 -13.92 -16.12
CA LYS A 113 12.92 -15.12 -16.71
C LYS A 113 14.06 -14.78 -17.69
N GLY A 114 14.86 -15.80 -18.03
CA GLY A 114 15.94 -15.69 -19.00
C GLY A 114 17.00 -14.69 -18.56
N GLU A 115 17.31 -13.72 -19.41
CA GLU A 115 18.30 -12.67 -19.15
C GLU A 115 17.91 -11.74 -17.99
N TYR A 116 16.60 -11.60 -17.67
CA TYR A 116 16.10 -10.74 -16.60
C TYR A 116 16.02 -11.41 -15.23
N LYS A 117 16.45 -12.67 -15.10
CA LYS A 117 16.38 -13.40 -13.81
C LYS A 117 17.14 -12.72 -12.66
N HIS A 118 18.17 -11.93 -12.97
CA HIS A 118 18.98 -11.22 -11.98
C HIS A 118 18.44 -9.82 -11.61
N LYS A 119 17.34 -9.39 -12.23
CA LYS A 119 16.73 -8.08 -11.96
C LYS A 119 15.87 -8.06 -10.68
N VAL A 120 15.59 -9.24 -10.11
CA VAL A 120 14.90 -9.39 -8.82
C VAL A 120 15.71 -10.30 -7.89
N PRO A 121 15.71 -10.03 -6.57
CA PRO A 121 16.52 -10.81 -5.62
C PRO A 121 15.95 -12.23 -5.47
N PHE A 122 16.84 -13.19 -5.17
CA PHE A 122 16.51 -14.58 -4.87
C PHE A 122 15.65 -15.27 -5.94
N ASN A 123 15.82 -14.91 -7.20
CA ASN A 123 15.05 -15.51 -8.29
C ASN A 123 15.48 -16.97 -8.54
N TYR A 124 14.52 -17.87 -8.41
CA TYR A 124 14.66 -19.27 -8.75
C TYR A 124 13.56 -19.68 -9.75
N ASN A 125 13.95 -20.02 -10.97
CA ASN A 125 13.04 -20.41 -12.06
C ASN A 125 11.89 -19.42 -12.35
N GLY A 126 12.15 -18.12 -12.19
CA GLY A 126 11.17 -17.07 -12.36
C GLY A 126 10.38 -16.71 -11.09
N PHE A 127 10.55 -17.44 -10.00
CA PHE A 127 9.96 -17.13 -8.71
C PHE A 127 10.91 -16.32 -7.84
N SER A 128 10.39 -15.33 -7.16
CA SER A 128 11.14 -14.43 -6.28
C SER A 128 10.27 -13.97 -5.14
N PRO A 129 10.80 -13.75 -3.91
CA PRO A 129 10.05 -13.05 -2.89
C PRO A 129 9.76 -11.62 -3.33
N GLY A 130 8.56 -11.13 -3.04
CA GLY A 130 8.15 -9.75 -3.27
C GLY A 130 7.67 -9.11 -1.97
N VAL A 131 8.07 -7.86 -1.75
CA VAL A 131 7.60 -7.05 -0.64
C VAL A 131 7.29 -5.66 -1.16
N THR A 132 6.15 -5.10 -0.77
CA THR A 132 5.79 -3.71 -1.01
C THR A 132 5.40 -3.02 0.29
N VAL A 133 5.69 -1.74 0.37
CA VAL A 133 5.23 -0.85 1.45
C VAL A 133 4.65 0.39 0.80
N GLY A 134 3.50 0.84 1.25
CA GLY A 134 2.83 1.97 0.63
C GLY A 134 2.03 2.83 1.59
N ILE A 135 1.63 3.96 1.07
CA ILE A 135 0.72 4.90 1.72
C ILE A 135 -0.43 5.14 0.76
N GLY A 136 -1.64 5.07 1.28
CA GLY A 136 -2.85 5.28 0.50
C GLY A 136 -3.76 6.33 1.13
N TRP A 137 -4.59 6.91 0.29
CA TRP A 137 -5.60 7.89 0.63
C TRP A 137 -6.97 7.44 0.13
N ARG A 138 -7.96 7.38 1.01
CA ARG A 138 -9.35 7.08 0.66
C ARG A 138 -10.08 8.35 0.24
N TYR A 139 -10.49 8.41 -1.00
CA TYR A 139 -11.30 9.52 -1.54
C TYR A 139 -12.78 9.35 -1.22
N SER A 140 -13.23 8.10 -1.13
CA SER A 140 -14.61 7.73 -0.80
C SER A 140 -14.64 6.36 -0.10
N PRO A 141 -15.80 5.89 0.37
CA PRO A 141 -15.95 4.53 0.91
C PRO A 141 -15.44 3.44 -0.04
N THR A 142 -15.55 3.66 -1.35
CA THR A 142 -15.26 2.65 -2.38
C THR A 142 -14.02 2.93 -3.22
N LEU A 143 -13.40 4.11 -3.12
CA LEU A 143 -12.27 4.50 -3.97
C LEU A 143 -11.09 4.98 -3.13
N ALA A 144 -9.91 4.42 -3.41
CA ALA A 144 -8.65 4.91 -2.84
C ALA A 144 -7.53 4.98 -3.89
N GLY A 145 -6.59 5.90 -3.67
CA GLY A 145 -5.33 5.95 -4.37
C GLY A 145 -4.19 5.56 -3.44
N GLN A 146 -3.15 4.92 -3.97
CA GLN A 146 -2.03 4.41 -3.18
C GLN A 146 -0.73 4.55 -3.93
N VAL A 147 0.35 4.83 -3.23
CA VAL A 147 1.71 4.81 -3.74
C VAL A 147 2.49 3.74 -3.00
N ASN A 148 3.01 2.76 -3.73
CA ASN A 148 3.80 1.67 -3.20
C ASN A 148 5.27 1.80 -3.59
N LEU A 149 6.14 1.60 -2.63
CA LEU A 149 7.56 1.39 -2.83
C LEU A 149 7.80 -0.08 -3.21
N LEU A 150 8.44 -0.32 -4.34
CA LEU A 150 8.81 -1.64 -4.85
C LEU A 150 10.26 -1.95 -4.47
N GLY A 151 10.53 -2.14 -3.18
CA GLY A 151 11.91 -2.29 -2.69
C GLY A 151 12.80 -1.11 -3.13
N THR A 152 13.91 -1.39 -3.79
CA THR A 152 14.83 -0.38 -4.35
C THR A 152 14.57 -0.06 -5.82
N SER A 153 13.50 -0.60 -6.41
CA SER A 153 13.29 -0.57 -7.87
C SER A 153 12.47 0.64 -8.33
N GLY A 154 11.51 1.13 -7.53
CA GLY A 154 10.67 2.22 -7.98
C GLY A 154 9.43 2.45 -7.13
N LEU A 155 8.58 3.36 -7.62
CA LEU A 155 7.27 3.68 -7.07
C LEU A 155 6.17 3.24 -8.02
N MET A 156 5.15 2.59 -7.49
CA MET A 156 3.96 2.16 -8.21
C MET A 156 2.75 2.91 -7.70
N PHE A 157 1.97 3.48 -8.61
CA PHE A 157 0.75 4.22 -8.31
C PHE A 157 -0.46 3.33 -8.59
N LEU A 158 -1.28 3.09 -7.56
CA LEU A 158 -2.47 2.25 -7.66
C LEU A 158 -3.73 3.07 -7.43
N LEU A 159 -4.77 2.68 -8.14
CA LEU A 159 -6.15 2.97 -7.80
C LEU A 159 -6.81 1.68 -7.32
N THR A 160 -7.52 1.75 -6.20
CA THR A 160 -8.26 0.60 -5.68
C THR A 160 -9.74 0.95 -5.57
N TYR A 161 -10.58 0.02 -6.02
CA TYR A 161 -12.04 0.14 -6.01
C TYR A 161 -12.67 -1.04 -5.29
N GLU A 162 -13.54 -0.74 -4.32
CA GLU A 162 -14.29 -1.76 -3.58
C GLU A 162 -15.37 -2.35 -4.48
N LEU A 163 -15.39 -3.67 -4.54
CA LEU A 163 -16.40 -4.43 -5.27
C LEU A 163 -17.66 -4.59 -4.42
N PRO A 164 -18.86 -4.55 -5.03
CA PRO A 164 -20.13 -4.71 -4.34
C PRO A 164 -20.32 -6.10 -3.74
#